data_6664342e873eddb1b93fe2a54cee302b
#
_entry.id   6664342e873eddb1b93fe2a54cee302b
#
_cell.length_a   1.000
_cell.length_b   1.000
_cell.length_c   1.000
_cell.angle_alpha   90.00
_cell.angle_beta   90.00
_cell.angle_gamma   90.00
#
_symmetry.space_group_name_H-M   'P 1'
#
loop_
_entity.id
_entity.type
_entity.pdbx_description
1 polymer ?
#
loop_
_entity_poly.entity_id
_entity_poly.type
_entity_poly.pdbx_seq_one_letter_code
_entity_poly.pdbx_strand_id
1 'polypeptide(L)'
;IHTGAYAEALGVTEEDHEFNRVVEAVARGGESALKVNAGHGLHYENVERIAAIAGITELNIGHSIIARAVFSGLAEAVREMKARVDKAAARR
;
A
#
# COMPACT_ATOMS: atom_id res chain seq x y z
N ILE A 1 7.23 5.86 4.43
CA ILE A 1 6.79 6.58 3.23
C ILE A 1 5.28 6.79 3.28
N HIS A 2 4.88 8.02 3.09
CA HIS A 2 3.47 8.41 3.11
C HIS A 2 2.86 8.24 1.71
N THR A 3 1.84 7.39 1.60
CA THR A 3 1.21 7.09 0.31
C THR A 3 -0.08 7.88 0.04
N GLY A 4 -0.31 8.96 0.79
CA GLY A 4 -1.54 9.76 0.65
C GLY A 4 -1.71 10.40 -0.72
N ALA A 5 -0.65 10.98 -1.27
CA ALA A 5 -0.72 11.60 -2.59
C ALA A 5 -1.07 10.58 -3.69
N TYR A 6 -0.53 9.37 -3.59
CA TYR A 6 -0.89 8.28 -4.48
C TYR A 6 -2.38 7.90 -4.32
N ALA A 7 -2.84 7.76 -3.09
CA ALA A 7 -4.21 7.36 -2.80
C ALA A 7 -5.24 8.40 -3.23
N GLU A 8 -4.89 9.68 -3.18
CA GLU A 8 -5.76 10.80 -3.52
C GLU A 8 -5.65 11.24 -4.99
N ALA A 9 -4.75 10.62 -5.76
CA ALA A 9 -4.54 11.01 -7.15
C ALA A 9 -5.81 10.85 -8.00
N LEU A 10 -6.08 11.85 -8.83
CA LEU A 10 -7.23 11.87 -9.73
C LEU A 10 -6.77 11.51 -11.14
N GLY A 11 -7.20 10.35 -11.60
CA GLY A 11 -6.88 9.88 -12.94
C GLY A 11 -5.56 9.12 -13.01
N VAL A 12 -5.39 8.38 -14.11
CA VAL A 12 -4.28 7.45 -14.31
C VAL A 12 -2.92 8.15 -14.35
N THR A 13 -2.84 9.29 -15.02
CA THR A 13 -1.57 10.01 -15.18
C THR A 13 -1.01 10.50 -13.85
N GLU A 14 -1.85 11.08 -13.01
CA GLU A 14 -1.45 11.56 -11.69
C GLU A 14 -1.11 10.39 -10.77
N GLU A 15 -1.91 9.32 -10.81
CA GLU A 15 -1.65 8.11 -10.03
C GLU A 15 -0.30 7.51 -10.41
N ASP A 16 0.02 7.39 -11.69
CA ASP A 16 1.30 6.85 -12.15
C ASP A 16 2.46 7.72 -11.70
N HIS A 17 2.30 9.05 -11.76
CA HIS A 17 3.31 9.97 -11.29
C HIS A 17 3.60 9.77 -9.80
N GLU A 18 2.57 9.71 -8.98
CA GLU A 18 2.70 9.52 -7.53
C GLU A 18 3.19 8.11 -7.19
N PHE A 19 2.76 7.10 -7.93
CA PHE A 19 3.28 5.75 -7.77
C PHE A 19 4.79 5.70 -8.02
N ASN A 20 5.26 6.33 -9.08
CA ASN A 20 6.70 6.37 -9.40
C ASN A 20 7.51 7.08 -8.32
N ARG A 21 6.94 8.11 -7.68
CA ARG A 21 7.58 8.76 -6.55
C ARG A 21 7.75 7.81 -5.36
N VAL A 22 6.75 6.97 -5.11
CA VAL A 22 6.84 5.94 -4.06
C VAL A 22 7.93 4.93 -4.40
N VAL A 23 7.97 4.43 -5.63
CA VAL A 23 8.99 3.48 -6.09
C VAL A 23 10.39 4.04 -5.89
N GLU A 24 10.61 5.30 -6.27
CA GLU A 24 11.90 5.95 -6.11
C GLU A 24 12.28 6.10 -4.63
N ALA A 25 11.34 6.50 -3.79
CA ALA A 25 11.58 6.64 -2.35
C ALA A 25 11.92 5.29 -1.70
N VAL A 26 11.26 4.21 -2.10
CA VAL A 26 11.56 2.86 -1.61
C VAL A 26 12.99 2.46 -2.00
N ALA A 27 13.39 2.70 -3.24
CA ALA A 27 14.74 2.39 -3.71
C ALA A 27 15.80 3.17 -2.91
N ARG A 28 15.58 4.46 -2.68
CA ARG A 28 16.51 5.29 -1.90
C ARG A 28 16.61 4.84 -0.45
N GLY A 29 15.48 4.46 0.15
CA GLY A 29 15.48 3.92 1.51
C GLY A 29 16.31 2.64 1.61
N GLY A 30 16.16 1.74 0.65
CA GLY A 30 16.93 0.50 0.57
C GLY A 30 18.44 0.76 0.42
N GLU A 31 18.81 1.71 -0.43
CA GLU A 31 20.21 2.10 -0.62
C GLU A 31 20.84 2.66 0.66
N SER A 32 20.02 3.26 1.51
CA SER A 32 20.46 3.80 2.81
C SER A 32 20.41 2.75 3.93
N ALA A 33 20.19 1.49 3.60
CA ALA A 33 20.06 0.38 4.55
C ALA A 33 18.94 0.57 5.57
N LEU A 34 17.87 1.27 5.20
CA LEU A 34 16.70 1.45 6.05
C LEU A 34 15.66 0.37 5.76
N LYS A 35 14.91 0.00 6.80
CA LYS A 35 13.68 -0.76 6.59
C LYS A 35 12.63 0.24 6.11
N VAL A 36 12.03 -0.05 4.96
CA VAL A 36 11.07 0.86 4.35
C VAL A 36 9.66 0.39 4.61
N ASN A 37 8.89 1.21 5.28
CA ASN A 37 7.46 1.00 5.50
C ASN A 37 6.68 2.06 4.74
N ALA A 38 5.47 1.72 4.33
CA ALA A 38 4.61 2.65 3.61
C ALA A 38 3.19 2.59 4.19
N GLY A 39 2.46 3.67 4.05
CA GLY A 39 1.09 3.72 4.54
C GLY A 39 0.43 5.07 4.34
N HIS A 40 -0.82 5.12 4.58
CA HIS A 40 -1.79 6.20 4.51
C HIS A 40 -2.62 6.13 3.23
N GLY A 41 -3.92 6.08 3.41
CA GLY A 41 -4.90 6.11 2.33
C GLY A 41 -5.03 4.81 1.54
N LEU A 42 -4.33 3.76 1.94
CA LEU A 42 -4.40 2.48 1.25
C LEU A 42 -5.70 1.74 1.58
N HIS A 43 -6.31 1.14 0.57
CA HIS A 43 -7.53 0.39 0.68
C HIS A 43 -7.51 -0.82 -0.27
N TYR A 44 -8.62 -1.56 -0.32
CA TYR A 44 -8.70 -2.83 -1.05
C TYR A 44 -8.48 -2.70 -2.56
N GLU A 45 -8.73 -1.52 -3.13
CA GLU A 45 -8.60 -1.31 -4.57
C GLU A 45 -7.28 -0.68 -5.01
N ASN A 46 -6.51 -0.08 -4.08
CA ASN A 46 -5.24 0.57 -4.44
C ASN A 46 -3.99 -0.07 -3.81
N VAL A 47 -4.17 -0.97 -2.85
CA VAL A 47 -3.06 -1.51 -2.06
C VAL A 47 -2.17 -2.45 -2.87
N GLU A 48 -2.71 -3.19 -3.82
CA GLU A 48 -1.94 -4.23 -4.51
C GLU A 48 -0.75 -3.68 -5.27
N ARG A 49 -0.93 -2.55 -5.92
CA ARG A 49 0.15 -1.91 -6.68
C ARG A 49 1.32 -1.51 -5.77
N ILE A 50 1.02 -0.96 -4.61
CA ILE A 50 2.03 -0.60 -3.61
C ILE A 50 2.67 -1.85 -2.99
N ALA A 51 1.86 -2.85 -2.63
CA ALA A 51 2.36 -4.08 -2.02
C ALA A 51 3.28 -4.87 -2.96
N ALA A 52 3.15 -4.70 -4.26
CA ALA A 52 4.00 -5.36 -5.25
C ALA A 52 5.39 -4.71 -5.39
N ILE A 53 5.64 -3.57 -4.77
CA ILE A 53 6.95 -2.90 -4.84
C ILE A 53 7.96 -3.67 -3.99
N ALA A 54 9.02 -4.19 -4.62
CA ALA A 54 10.09 -4.85 -3.89
C ALA A 54 10.81 -3.83 -2.99
N GLY A 55 11.11 -4.22 -1.77
CA GLY A 55 11.80 -3.37 -0.81
C GLY A 55 10.92 -2.80 0.30
N ILE A 56 9.61 -2.85 0.16
CA ILE A 56 8.71 -2.47 1.25
C ILE A 56 8.64 -3.64 2.23
N THR A 57 8.90 -3.34 3.50
CA THR A 57 8.89 -4.33 4.57
C THR A 57 7.51 -4.45 5.23
N GLU A 58 6.81 -3.32 5.39
CA GLU A 58 5.54 -3.27 6.12
C GLU A 58 4.62 -2.22 5.52
N LEU A 59 3.33 -2.53 5.50
CA LEU A 59 2.28 -1.58 5.14
C LEU A 59 1.43 -1.27 6.36
N ASN A 60 1.19 0.00 6.59
CA ASN A 60 0.37 0.47 7.71
C ASN A 60 -0.99 0.90 7.17
N ILE A 61 -2.00 0.08 7.40
CA ILE A 61 -3.35 0.25 6.87
C ILE A 61 -4.34 0.13 8.00
N GLY A 62 -5.18 1.14 8.17
CA GLY A 62 -6.15 1.13 9.26
C GLY A 62 -7.55 1.55 8.83
N HIS A 63 -7.70 2.75 8.33
CA HIS A 63 -9.00 3.35 8.03
C HIS A 63 -9.91 2.47 7.16
N SER A 64 -9.39 1.97 6.06
CA SER A 64 -10.18 1.14 5.14
C SER A 64 -10.56 -0.21 5.72
N ILE A 65 -9.68 -0.79 6.55
CA ILE A 65 -9.98 -2.06 7.22
C ILE A 65 -11.12 -1.87 8.23
N ILE A 66 -11.06 -0.82 9.02
CA ILE A 66 -12.12 -0.51 10.00
C ILE A 66 -13.44 -0.21 9.28
N ALA A 67 -13.40 0.57 8.20
CA ALA A 67 -14.60 0.84 7.41
C ALA A 67 -15.23 -0.43 6.84
N ARG A 68 -14.41 -1.34 6.29
CA ARG A 68 -14.87 -2.63 5.78
C ARG A 68 -15.44 -3.49 6.90
N ALA A 69 -14.82 -3.44 8.09
CA ALA A 69 -15.22 -4.23 9.25
C ALA A 69 -16.63 -3.91 9.74
N VAL A 70 -17.15 -2.72 9.48
CA VAL A 70 -18.53 -2.34 9.80
C VAL A 70 -19.51 -3.27 9.09
N PHE A 71 -19.18 -3.74 7.90
CA PHE A 71 -20.03 -4.63 7.11
C PHE A 71 -19.72 -6.12 7.30
N SER A 72 -18.43 -6.47 7.31
CA SER A 72 -18.00 -7.87 7.28
C SER A 72 -17.49 -8.42 8.61
N GLY A 73 -17.27 -7.57 9.60
CA GLY A 73 -16.58 -7.91 10.84
C GLY A 73 -15.06 -7.75 10.69
N LEU A 74 -14.39 -7.49 11.81
CA LEU A 74 -12.96 -7.16 11.81
C LEU A 74 -12.09 -8.31 11.32
N ALA A 75 -12.36 -9.54 11.76
CA ALA A 75 -11.55 -10.70 11.37
C ALA A 75 -11.55 -10.90 9.85
N GLU A 76 -12.73 -10.81 9.21
CA GLU A 76 -12.84 -10.96 7.76
C GLU A 76 -12.19 -9.79 7.01
N ALA A 77 -12.37 -8.56 7.51
CA ALA A 77 -11.76 -7.38 6.91
C ALA A 77 -10.23 -7.47 6.89
N VAL A 78 -9.64 -7.91 7.99
CA VAL A 78 -8.18 -8.12 8.11
C VAL A 78 -7.73 -9.25 7.19
N ARG A 79 -8.44 -10.36 7.19
CA ARG A 79 -8.11 -11.52 6.35
C ARG A 79 -8.08 -11.15 4.87
N GLU A 80 -9.08 -10.43 4.41
CA GLU A 80 -9.16 -9.99 3.01
C GLU A 80 -8.02 -9.06 2.63
N MET A 81 -7.71 -8.08 3.49
CA MET A 81 -6.59 -7.17 3.23
C MET A 81 -5.26 -7.92 3.21
N LYS A 82 -5.04 -8.79 4.17
CA LYS A 82 -3.82 -9.59 4.24
C LYS A 82 -3.65 -10.46 2.99
N ALA A 83 -4.73 -11.07 2.51
CA ALA A 83 -4.69 -11.89 1.30
C ALA A 83 -4.28 -11.08 0.06
N ARG A 84 -4.80 -9.85 -0.08
CA ARG A 84 -4.44 -8.96 -1.18
C ARG A 84 -2.98 -8.54 -1.13
N VAL A 85 -2.49 -8.18 0.05
CA VAL A 85 -1.10 -7.78 0.25
C VAL A 85 -0.16 -8.95 -0.05
N ASP A 86 -0.44 -10.13 0.48
CA ASP A 86 0.41 -11.31 0.27
C ASP A 86 0.44 -11.74 -1.19
N LYS A 87 -0.70 -11.71 -1.87
CA LYS A 87 -0.79 -12.05 -3.30
C LYS A 87 0.04 -11.07 -4.15
N ALA A 88 -0.07 -9.78 -3.87
CA ALA A 88 0.68 -8.76 -4.59
C ALA A 88 2.19 -8.88 -4.30
N ALA A 89 2.56 -9.09 -3.04
CA ALA A 89 3.96 -9.26 -2.65
C ALA A 89 4.61 -10.48 -3.30
N ALA A 90 3.85 -11.53 -3.57
CA ALA A 90 4.34 -12.72 -4.27
C ALA A 90 4.77 -12.45 -5.71
N ARG A 91 4.37 -11.30 -6.27
CA ARG A 91 4.73 -10.90 -7.65
C ARG A 91 6.07 -10.16 -7.74
N ARG A 92 6.67 -9.86 -6.61
CA ARG A 92 7.94 -9.10 -6.55
C ARG A 92 9.10 -9.82 -7.23
#